data_99312f534465c436448eb3defb42d9c8
#
_entry.id   99312f534465c436448eb3defb42d9c8
#
_cell.length_a   1.000
_cell.length_b   1.000
_cell.length_c   1.000
_cell.angle_alpha   90.00
_cell.angle_beta   90.00
_cell.angle_gamma   90.00
#
_symmetry.space_group_name_H-M   'P 1'
#
loop_
_entity.id
_entity.type
_entity.pdbx_description
1 polymer ?
#
loop_
_entity_poly.entity_id
_entity_poly.type
_entity_poly.pdbx_seq_one_letter_code
_entity_poly.pdbx_strand_id
1 'polypeptide(L)'
;MLNKALPSWVFAATFTVALVGCAAMQKDNTQTTEQTLSAAGFQMKLADTPAKLAQLQGLPQRKLVSQQQNGAIRYIYVDAQYCQCVYAGTETNYQEYQKLALQRQIALEGVSAAQMDTMDWEMWGPWGW
;
A
#
# COMPACT_ATOMS: atom_id res chain seq x y z
N MET A 1 40.15 18.53 45.45
CA MET A 1 39.65 17.20 45.02
C MET A 1 38.14 17.25 44.94
N LEU A 2 37.63 17.62 43.78
CA LEU A 2 36.19 17.70 43.54
C LEU A 2 35.82 16.64 42.50
N ASN A 3 35.37 15.49 42.97
CA ASN A 3 34.69 14.50 42.14
C ASN A 3 33.28 15.00 41.83
N LYS A 4 33.11 15.70 40.74
CA LYS A 4 31.78 15.95 40.18
C LYS A 4 31.36 14.69 39.40
N ALA A 5 30.59 13.84 40.05
CA ALA A 5 29.80 12.84 39.39
C ALA A 5 28.77 13.55 38.51
N LEU A 6 28.88 13.39 37.18
CA LEU A 6 27.91 13.85 36.23
C LEU A 6 26.68 12.94 36.33
N PRO A 7 25.46 13.48 36.42
CA PRO A 7 24.28 12.65 36.51
C PRO A 7 23.99 11.97 35.16
N SER A 8 23.79 10.66 35.23
CA SER A 8 23.49 9.71 34.15
C SER A 8 22.09 9.89 33.51
N TRP A 9 21.63 11.13 33.30
CA TRP A 9 20.24 11.39 32.88
C TRP A 9 20.08 11.78 31.40
N VAL A 10 21.13 11.76 30.60
CA VAL A 10 21.09 12.33 29.23
C VAL A 10 20.94 11.33 28.11
N PHE A 11 20.78 10.03 28.39
CA PHE A 11 20.68 9.00 27.31
C PHE A 11 19.33 8.30 27.19
N ALA A 12 18.23 9.00 27.33
CA ALA A 12 16.90 8.39 27.19
C ALA A 12 15.92 9.20 26.33
N ALA A 13 16.36 9.82 25.25
CA ALA A 13 15.44 10.62 24.43
C ALA A 13 15.74 10.63 22.93
N THR A 14 16.03 9.50 22.28
CA THR A 14 16.19 9.49 20.81
C THR A 14 15.81 8.17 20.14
N PHE A 15 14.73 7.50 20.53
CA PHE A 15 14.35 6.24 19.83
C PHE A 15 12.86 6.08 19.52
N THR A 16 12.11 7.14 19.33
CA THR A 16 10.65 7.05 19.08
C THR A 16 10.17 7.56 17.72
N VAL A 17 11.04 7.91 16.78
CA VAL A 17 10.60 8.53 15.51
C VAL A 17 10.47 7.53 14.33
N ALA A 18 11.00 6.30 14.44
CA ALA A 18 11.04 5.35 13.32
C ALA A 18 9.74 4.57 13.07
N LEU A 19 8.80 4.52 14.01
CA LEU A 19 7.59 3.71 13.90
C LEU A 19 6.43 4.40 13.16
N VAL A 20 6.43 5.72 13.12
CA VAL A 20 5.32 6.49 12.50
C VAL A 20 5.38 6.43 10.97
N GLY A 21 6.57 6.37 10.36
CA GLY A 21 6.75 6.36 8.92
C GLY A 21 6.20 5.10 8.24
N CYS A 22 6.40 3.92 8.82
CA CYS A 22 5.93 2.65 8.25
C CYS A 22 4.39 2.54 8.27
N ALA A 23 3.73 3.04 9.32
CA ALA A 23 2.27 3.02 9.43
C ALA A 23 1.60 3.96 8.40
N ALA A 24 2.18 5.14 8.16
CA ALA A 24 1.70 6.07 7.15
C ALA A 24 1.81 5.50 5.72
N MET A 25 2.95 4.90 5.37
CA MET A 25 3.15 4.25 4.06
C MET A 25 2.17 3.09 3.86
N GLN A 26 1.91 2.29 4.90
CA GLN A 26 0.97 1.18 4.81
C GLN A 26 -0.45 1.67 4.54
N LYS A 27 -0.87 2.75 5.19
CA LYS A 27 -2.17 3.37 4.97
C LYS A 27 -2.30 3.90 3.54
N ASP A 28 -1.31 4.62 3.04
CA ASP A 28 -1.30 5.17 1.68
C ASP A 28 -1.35 4.06 0.63
N ASN A 29 -0.59 2.99 0.80
CA ASN A 29 -0.62 1.83 -0.08
C ASN A 29 -1.99 1.14 -0.07
N THR A 30 -2.61 1.03 1.10
CA THR A 30 -3.94 0.45 1.24
C THR A 30 -4.99 1.28 0.53
N GLN A 31 -5.02 2.60 0.75
CA GLN A 31 -5.95 3.51 0.08
C GLN A 31 -5.78 3.49 -1.44
N THR A 32 -4.55 3.45 -1.90
CA THR A 32 -4.24 3.32 -3.33
C THR A 32 -4.78 2.03 -3.94
N THR A 33 -4.61 0.91 -3.24
CA THR A 33 -5.14 -0.38 -3.68
C THR A 33 -6.66 -0.35 -3.73
N GLU A 34 -7.31 0.19 -2.71
CA GLU A 34 -8.76 0.32 -2.64
C GLU A 34 -9.34 1.20 -3.75
N GLN A 35 -8.69 2.33 -4.04
CA GLN A 35 -9.06 3.18 -5.17
C GLN A 35 -8.94 2.45 -6.51
N THR A 36 -7.88 1.65 -6.69
CA THR A 36 -7.68 0.85 -7.90
C THR A 36 -8.72 -0.26 -8.02
N LEU A 37 -9.07 -0.91 -6.91
CA LEU A 37 -10.15 -1.91 -6.86
C LEU A 37 -11.49 -1.30 -7.25
N SER A 38 -11.81 -0.13 -6.70
CA SER A 38 -13.03 0.61 -7.04
C SER A 38 -13.08 0.98 -8.51
N ALA A 39 -11.97 1.49 -9.06
CA ALA A 39 -11.86 1.82 -10.48
C ALA A 39 -12.00 0.60 -11.39
N ALA A 40 -11.57 -0.57 -10.93
CA ALA A 40 -11.71 -1.85 -11.65
C ALA A 40 -13.12 -2.45 -11.56
N GLY A 41 -14.03 -1.82 -10.81
CA GLY A 41 -15.42 -2.26 -10.71
C GLY A 41 -15.70 -3.22 -9.55
N PHE A 42 -14.78 -3.38 -8.61
CA PHE A 42 -15.06 -4.11 -7.37
C PHE A 42 -16.12 -3.40 -6.56
N GLN A 43 -17.03 -4.17 -5.97
CA GLN A 43 -18.06 -3.64 -5.10
C GLN A 43 -17.59 -3.62 -3.65
N MET A 44 -17.68 -2.47 -3.02
CA MET A 44 -17.35 -2.29 -1.62
C MET A 44 -18.57 -2.51 -0.73
N LYS A 45 -18.37 -3.20 0.38
CA LYS A 45 -19.35 -3.34 1.47
C LYS A 45 -18.69 -3.01 2.79
N LEU A 46 -19.36 -2.18 3.59
CA LEU A 46 -18.88 -1.82 4.92
C LEU A 46 -19.29 -2.88 5.95
N ALA A 47 -18.42 -3.10 6.94
CA ALA A 47 -18.76 -3.85 8.13
C ALA A 47 -19.52 -2.93 9.11
N ASP A 48 -20.81 -2.78 8.89
CA ASP A 48 -21.70 -1.87 9.60
C ASP A 48 -22.21 -2.41 10.95
N THR A 49 -21.77 -3.60 11.33
CA THR A 49 -22.07 -4.21 12.64
C THR A 49 -20.82 -4.77 13.30
N PRO A 50 -20.77 -4.84 14.65
CA PRO A 50 -19.64 -5.46 15.36
C PRO A 50 -19.39 -6.90 14.95
N ALA A 51 -20.43 -7.68 14.64
CA ALA A 51 -20.33 -9.06 14.19
C ALA A 51 -19.65 -9.16 12.81
N LYS A 52 -20.01 -8.30 11.87
CA LYS A 52 -19.36 -8.23 10.55
C LYS A 52 -17.90 -7.81 10.67
N LEU A 53 -17.57 -6.83 11.52
CA LEU A 53 -16.20 -6.40 11.76
C LEU A 53 -15.36 -7.54 12.34
N ALA A 54 -15.88 -8.27 13.33
CA ALA A 54 -15.21 -9.42 13.91
C ALA A 54 -14.95 -10.50 12.85
N GLN A 55 -15.89 -10.71 11.94
CA GLN A 55 -15.73 -11.65 10.83
C GLN A 55 -14.63 -11.21 9.86
N LEU A 56 -14.55 -9.91 9.52
CA LEU A 56 -13.48 -9.38 8.67
C LEU A 56 -12.11 -9.53 9.32
N GLN A 57 -11.99 -9.33 10.62
CA GLN A 57 -10.74 -9.45 11.36
C GLN A 57 -10.15 -10.88 11.31
N GLY A 58 -10.98 -11.90 11.14
CA GLY A 58 -10.56 -13.29 10.99
C GLY A 58 -10.10 -13.69 9.58
N LEU A 59 -10.21 -12.81 8.60
CA LEU A 59 -9.83 -13.05 7.22
C LEU A 59 -8.44 -12.49 6.89
N PRO A 60 -7.78 -12.97 5.82
CA PRO A 60 -6.52 -12.38 5.37
C PRO A 60 -6.69 -10.89 5.06
N GLN A 61 -5.86 -10.05 5.68
CA GLN A 61 -5.95 -8.60 5.58
C GLN A 61 -5.12 -8.06 4.41
N ARG A 62 -5.69 -7.11 3.66
CA ARG A 62 -5.02 -6.34 2.60
C ARG A 62 -4.35 -7.20 1.54
N LYS A 63 -5.01 -8.30 1.20
CA LYS A 63 -4.61 -9.23 0.14
C LYS A 63 -5.82 -9.58 -0.72
N LEU A 64 -5.62 -9.64 -2.02
CA LEU A 64 -6.59 -10.23 -2.94
C LEU A 64 -6.54 -11.74 -2.84
N VAL A 65 -7.67 -12.33 -2.48
CA VAL A 65 -7.84 -13.78 -2.35
C VAL A 65 -8.92 -14.23 -3.30
N SER A 66 -8.64 -15.27 -4.08
CA SER A 66 -9.65 -15.89 -4.93
C SER A 66 -10.44 -16.93 -4.14
N GLN A 67 -11.75 -16.93 -4.33
CA GLN A 67 -12.65 -17.92 -3.76
C GLN A 67 -13.57 -18.48 -4.86
N GLN A 68 -13.78 -19.77 -4.84
CA GLN A 68 -14.82 -20.39 -5.66
C GLN A 68 -16.16 -20.31 -4.95
N GLN A 69 -17.14 -19.71 -5.61
CA GLN A 69 -18.50 -19.61 -5.13
C GLN A 69 -19.46 -19.97 -6.25
N ASN A 70 -20.25 -21.03 -6.06
CA ASN A 70 -21.25 -21.49 -7.03
C ASN A 70 -20.69 -21.72 -8.45
N GLY A 71 -19.48 -22.29 -8.56
CA GLY A 71 -18.82 -22.54 -9.84
C GLY A 71 -18.17 -21.33 -10.51
N ALA A 72 -18.24 -20.15 -9.90
CA ALA A 72 -17.58 -18.93 -10.35
C ALA A 72 -16.46 -18.53 -9.40
N ILE A 73 -15.37 -17.95 -9.94
CA ILE A 73 -14.29 -17.39 -9.15
C ILE A 73 -14.66 -15.95 -8.75
N ARG A 74 -14.56 -15.67 -7.46
CA ARG A 74 -14.69 -14.35 -6.88
C ARG A 74 -13.38 -13.93 -6.24
N TYR A 75 -13.03 -12.66 -6.39
CA TYR A 75 -11.87 -12.05 -5.77
C TYR A 75 -12.31 -11.15 -4.64
N ILE A 76 -11.70 -11.34 -3.47
CA ILE A 76 -12.06 -10.64 -2.24
C ILE A 76 -10.82 -9.97 -1.66
N TYR A 77 -10.98 -8.72 -1.28
CA TYR A 77 -9.97 -7.93 -0.56
C TYR A 77 -10.62 -7.40 0.73
N VAL A 78 -9.96 -7.62 1.85
CA VAL A 78 -10.49 -7.24 3.18
C VAL A 78 -9.56 -6.25 3.86
N ASP A 79 -10.11 -5.18 4.37
CA ASP A 79 -9.43 -4.25 5.27
C ASP A 79 -10.31 -3.96 6.51
N ALA A 80 -9.98 -4.62 7.60
CA ALA A 80 -10.65 -4.43 8.89
C ALA A 80 -10.09 -3.23 9.68
N GLN A 81 -8.93 -2.69 9.26
CA GLN A 81 -8.22 -1.66 10.03
C GLN A 81 -8.58 -0.24 9.61
N TYR A 82 -8.54 0.07 8.32
CA TYR A 82 -8.72 1.44 7.83
C TYR A 82 -10.15 1.72 7.36
N CYS A 83 -10.60 1.04 6.31
CA CYS A 83 -11.97 1.25 5.83
C CYS A 83 -13.02 0.41 6.55
N GLN A 84 -12.64 -0.64 7.25
CA GLN A 84 -13.55 -1.62 7.84
C GLN A 84 -14.53 -2.15 6.79
N CYS A 85 -13.98 -2.56 5.66
CA CYS A 85 -14.71 -2.88 4.45
C CYS A 85 -14.18 -4.15 3.78
N VAL A 86 -14.99 -4.67 2.86
CA VAL A 86 -14.63 -5.74 1.95
C VAL A 86 -14.94 -5.32 0.53
N TYR A 87 -14.02 -5.61 -0.38
CA TYR A 87 -14.20 -5.46 -1.81
C TYR A 87 -14.39 -6.84 -2.44
N ALA A 88 -15.40 -6.99 -3.25
CA ALA A 88 -15.68 -8.22 -3.97
C ALA A 88 -15.78 -7.94 -5.48
N GLY A 89 -15.10 -8.73 -6.27
CA GLY A 89 -15.08 -8.60 -7.72
C GLY A 89 -15.15 -9.94 -8.45
N THR A 90 -15.48 -9.87 -9.72
CA THR A 90 -15.47 -10.99 -10.66
C THR A 90 -14.07 -11.17 -11.27
N GLU A 91 -13.89 -12.21 -12.07
CA GLU A 91 -12.68 -12.40 -12.88
C GLU A 91 -12.43 -11.20 -13.81
N THR A 92 -13.47 -10.65 -14.42
CA THR A 92 -13.37 -9.46 -15.28
C THR A 92 -12.86 -8.24 -14.50
N ASN A 93 -13.38 -8.01 -13.29
CA ASN A 93 -12.91 -6.93 -12.41
C ASN A 93 -11.44 -7.14 -12.02
N TYR A 94 -11.03 -8.37 -11.75
CA TYR A 94 -9.66 -8.69 -11.41
C TYR A 94 -8.69 -8.41 -12.57
N GLN A 95 -9.06 -8.77 -13.79
CA GLN A 95 -8.26 -8.46 -14.98
C GLN A 95 -8.11 -6.95 -15.18
N GLU A 96 -9.18 -6.18 -14.99
CA GLU A 96 -9.11 -4.73 -15.07
C GLU A 96 -8.24 -4.13 -13.95
N TYR A 97 -8.34 -4.66 -12.73
CA TYR A 97 -7.46 -4.29 -11.62
C TYR A 97 -5.98 -4.51 -11.97
N GLN A 98 -5.63 -5.68 -12.51
CA GLN A 98 -4.25 -5.98 -12.92
C GLN A 98 -3.75 -5.00 -13.98
N LYS A 99 -4.59 -4.68 -14.95
CA LYS A 99 -4.27 -3.71 -16.01
C LYS A 99 -4.00 -2.30 -15.43
N LEU A 100 -4.88 -1.82 -14.55
CA LEU A 100 -4.72 -0.52 -13.91
C LEU A 100 -3.48 -0.48 -13.01
N ALA A 101 -3.22 -1.54 -12.25
CA ALA A 101 -2.03 -1.65 -11.41
C ALA A 101 -0.73 -1.64 -12.25
N LEU A 102 -0.71 -2.35 -13.37
CA LEU A 102 0.42 -2.35 -14.30
C LEU A 102 0.63 -0.98 -14.95
N GLN A 103 -0.44 -0.32 -15.41
CA GLN A 103 -0.35 1.03 -15.99
C GLN A 103 0.25 2.01 -15.00
N ARG A 104 -0.12 1.91 -13.73
CA ARG A 104 0.43 2.74 -12.68
C ARG A 104 1.92 2.48 -12.45
N GLN A 105 2.32 1.22 -12.43
CA GLN A 105 3.73 0.84 -12.28
C GLN A 105 4.56 1.38 -13.44
N ILE A 106 4.10 1.21 -14.68
CA ILE A 106 4.76 1.74 -15.88
C ILE A 106 4.90 3.26 -15.81
N ALA A 107 3.86 3.97 -15.37
CA ALA A 107 3.91 5.43 -15.22
C ALA A 107 4.96 5.87 -14.20
N LEU A 108 5.09 5.16 -13.06
CA LEU A 108 6.11 5.45 -12.06
C LEU A 108 7.52 5.13 -12.55
N GLU A 109 7.70 4.01 -13.24
CA GLU A 109 8.99 3.63 -13.86
C GLU A 109 9.37 4.58 -15.00
N GLY A 110 8.41 5.02 -15.80
CA GLY A 110 8.61 5.99 -16.88
C GLY A 110 9.10 7.33 -16.35
N VAL A 111 8.61 7.82 -15.24
CA VAL A 111 9.10 9.04 -14.59
C VAL A 111 10.54 8.86 -14.12
N SER A 112 10.87 7.71 -13.52
CA SER A 112 12.24 7.40 -13.09
C SER A 112 13.20 7.27 -14.27
N ALA A 113 12.80 6.64 -15.37
CA ALA A 113 13.59 6.50 -16.58
C ALA A 113 13.84 7.85 -17.25
N ALA A 114 12.83 8.73 -17.31
CA ALA A 114 12.98 10.08 -17.86
C ALA A 114 13.94 10.95 -17.03
N GLN A 115 13.97 10.78 -15.72
CA GLN A 115 14.94 11.44 -14.84
C GLN A 115 16.36 10.90 -15.04
N MET A 116 16.51 9.61 -15.28
CA MET A 116 17.80 9.00 -15.60
C MET A 116 18.33 9.45 -16.99
N ASP A 117 17.45 9.56 -17.97
CA ASP A 117 17.80 10.02 -19.31
C ASP A 117 18.36 11.43 -19.29
N THR A 118 17.76 12.35 -18.49
CA THR A 118 18.29 13.71 -18.37
C THR A 118 19.66 13.77 -17.70
N MET A 119 19.93 12.87 -16.74
CA MET A 119 21.25 12.76 -16.13
C MET A 119 22.29 12.18 -17.09
N ASP A 120 21.91 11.22 -17.92
CA ASP A 120 22.80 10.57 -18.89
C ASP A 120 23.25 11.54 -19.98
N TRP A 121 22.36 12.43 -20.46
CA TRP A 121 22.72 13.43 -21.45
C TRP A 121 23.77 14.41 -20.95
N GLU A 122 23.70 14.84 -19.71
CA GLU A 122 24.70 15.70 -19.10
C GLU A 122 26.07 15.00 -18.90
N MET A 123 26.05 13.70 -18.61
CA MET A 123 27.26 12.89 -18.41
C MET A 123 28.00 12.59 -19.72
N TRP A 124 27.30 12.49 -20.85
CA TRP A 124 27.89 12.18 -22.15
C TRP A 124 28.51 13.41 -22.85
N GLY A 125 28.26 14.62 -22.37
CA GLY A 125 28.90 15.86 -22.82
C GLY A 125 28.92 16.03 -24.34
N PRO A 126 30.10 16.36 -24.97
CA PRO A 126 30.20 16.68 -26.39
C PRO A 126 30.01 15.47 -27.35
N TRP A 127 29.75 14.29 -26.85
CA TRP A 127 29.52 13.08 -27.66
C TRP A 127 28.04 12.91 -28.04
N GLY A 128 27.21 13.96 -27.88
CA GLY A 128 25.82 13.95 -28.29
C GLY A 128 25.68 13.58 -29.77
N TRP A 129 24.87 12.58 -30.02
CA TRP A 129 24.49 12.07 -31.34
C TRP A 129 23.58 13.04 -32.07
#